data_e2a79a9bb3eefe6930a8b06cfaa50c46
#
_entry.id   e2a79a9bb3eefe6930a8b06cfaa50c46
#
_cell.length_a   1.000
_cell.length_b   1.000
_cell.length_c   1.000
_cell.angle_alpha   90.00
_cell.angle_beta   90.00
_cell.angle_gamma   90.00
#
_symmetry.space_group_name_H-M   'P 1'
#
loop_
_entity.id
_entity.type
_entity.pdbx_description
1 polymer ?
#
loop_
_entity_poly.entity_id
_entity_poly.type
_entity_poly.pdbx_seq_one_letter_code
_entity_poly.pdbx_strand_id
1 'polypeptide(L)'
;MTADPEADVVVVGAGLAGLTAARALLDAGASVVVVEARDRVGGRTHSVEQDGRLIEYGGQWVGPTQDHVLGLIAEFGLDTFPQYSDGDNLQVTGGKLLRYAGAIPTGDPVQAADLAEALVELTSRAMELDPARPWAHPFADALDAMTMETWIGAQPFCDGAKDWLRTMTRALFPAEPGEISLLHALFYLRSGGGAEKMMGTVNSAQETRITEGAQALSMRLAGLVGGRPGGRVLLGCPATRIDHFPGAVTVHHDGGTVTARRVIVAIPPALAGRIRYSPALPGVRDQLTQRSFMGSVIKVHLAYERPFWREAGLSGHATADTGWVQVLFDQTHPGRQEGMLVGFIDSRAGRAASRMTGQERYRTVLADVARIFGEQAGRPLAYYERSWLDEEWSRGCYTGMMSPGTWTALGDALRQPIGPIHWAGTETAVIWNGYMDGAIRSGADAAAAVLAELGVPARVVAP
;
A
#
# COMPACT_ATOMS: atom_id res chain seq x y z
N MET A 1 16.70 -25.80 30.12
CA MET A 1 15.58 -25.08 30.78
C MET A 1 15.40 -23.80 30.00
N THR A 2 14.33 -23.68 29.22
CA THR A 2 13.99 -22.42 28.56
C THR A 2 13.51 -21.47 29.66
N ALA A 3 14.11 -20.27 29.73
CA ALA A 3 13.61 -19.21 30.61
C ALA A 3 12.10 -18.96 30.31
N ASP A 4 11.33 -18.58 31.33
CA ASP A 4 9.94 -18.19 31.12
C ASP A 4 9.87 -17.12 30.05
N PRO A 5 8.89 -17.20 29.12
CA PRO A 5 8.76 -16.24 28.05
C PRO A 5 8.51 -14.84 28.61
N GLU A 6 9.16 -13.83 28.02
CA GLU A 6 9.04 -12.42 28.40
C GLU A 6 7.64 -11.82 28.03
N ALA A 7 7.00 -12.41 27.02
CA ALA A 7 5.65 -12.06 26.58
C ALA A 7 4.93 -13.30 26.03
N ASP A 8 3.60 -13.23 25.88
CA ASP A 8 2.86 -14.26 25.15
C ASP A 8 3.13 -14.18 23.65
N VAL A 9 3.24 -12.97 23.10
CA VAL A 9 3.42 -12.75 21.67
C VAL A 9 4.43 -11.64 21.40
N VAL A 10 5.33 -11.88 20.44
CA VAL A 10 6.12 -10.82 19.81
C VAL A 10 5.48 -10.46 18.47
N VAL A 11 5.37 -9.17 18.17
CA VAL A 11 4.94 -8.67 16.87
C VAL A 11 6.12 -7.96 16.21
N VAL A 12 6.49 -8.39 15.00
CA VAL A 12 7.56 -7.78 14.21
C VAL A 12 6.94 -6.79 13.22
N GLY A 13 7.21 -5.50 13.45
CA GLY A 13 6.70 -4.37 12.66
C GLY A 13 5.57 -3.61 13.36
N ALA A 14 5.76 -2.29 13.55
CA ALA A 14 4.78 -1.35 14.10
C ALA A 14 4.04 -0.56 13.02
N GLY A 15 3.72 -1.20 11.89
CA GLY A 15 2.73 -0.70 10.93
C GLY A 15 1.30 -0.96 11.41
N LEU A 16 0.30 -0.53 10.64
CA LEU A 16 -1.13 -0.73 10.99
C LEU A 16 -1.46 -2.20 11.31
N ALA A 17 -0.95 -3.14 10.52
CA ALA A 17 -1.20 -4.57 10.75
C ALA A 17 -0.67 -5.04 12.11
N GLY A 18 0.60 -4.76 12.40
CA GLY A 18 1.24 -5.19 13.65
C GLY A 18 0.64 -4.53 14.89
N LEU A 19 0.36 -3.23 14.82
CA LEU A 19 -0.25 -2.50 15.93
C LEU A 19 -1.70 -2.92 16.18
N THR A 20 -2.47 -3.23 15.13
CA THR A 20 -3.82 -3.79 15.26
C THR A 20 -3.77 -5.18 15.91
N ALA A 21 -2.84 -6.03 15.45
CA ALA A 21 -2.65 -7.34 16.07
C ALA A 21 -2.27 -7.23 17.56
N ALA A 22 -1.31 -6.35 17.88
CA ALA A 22 -0.88 -6.13 19.26
C ALA A 22 -2.03 -5.64 20.16
N ARG A 23 -2.83 -4.70 19.67
CA ARG A 23 -4.02 -4.22 20.37
C ARG A 23 -5.02 -5.36 20.63
N ALA A 24 -5.37 -6.13 19.60
CA ALA A 24 -6.35 -7.23 19.73
C ALA A 24 -5.89 -8.30 20.74
N LEU A 25 -4.60 -8.61 20.75
CA LEU A 25 -3.99 -9.52 21.72
C LEU A 25 -4.08 -8.98 23.15
N LEU A 26 -3.76 -7.71 23.37
CA LEU A 26 -3.89 -7.04 24.67
C LEU A 26 -5.35 -6.95 25.14
N ASP A 27 -6.29 -6.67 24.24
CA ASP A 27 -7.73 -6.64 24.55
C ASP A 27 -8.23 -8.00 25.04
N ALA A 28 -7.62 -9.10 24.60
CA ALA A 28 -7.88 -10.46 25.06
C ALA A 28 -7.10 -10.85 26.32
N GLY A 29 -6.19 -10.00 26.81
CA GLY A 29 -5.40 -10.23 28.02
C GLY A 29 -4.04 -10.91 27.82
N ALA A 30 -3.61 -11.09 26.57
CA ALA A 30 -2.26 -11.57 26.26
C ALA A 30 -1.22 -10.45 26.38
N SER A 31 -0.03 -10.76 26.86
CA SER A 31 1.10 -9.82 26.88
C SER A 31 1.80 -9.76 25.52
N VAL A 32 2.21 -8.55 25.07
CA VAL A 32 2.71 -8.31 23.73
C VAL A 32 3.91 -7.37 23.74
N VAL A 33 4.95 -7.75 22.98
CA VAL A 33 6.06 -6.85 22.64
C VAL A 33 6.08 -6.63 21.14
N VAL A 34 5.98 -5.38 20.70
CA VAL A 34 6.15 -4.98 19.31
C VAL A 34 7.57 -4.52 19.09
N VAL A 35 8.28 -5.08 18.10
CA VAL A 35 9.61 -4.63 17.67
C VAL A 35 9.50 -3.95 16.31
N GLU A 36 9.97 -2.71 16.21
CA GLU A 36 9.96 -1.90 14.99
C GLU A 36 11.39 -1.49 14.63
N ALA A 37 11.72 -1.65 13.37
CA ALA A 37 13.06 -1.35 12.87
C ALA A 37 13.37 0.14 12.83
N ARG A 38 12.36 0.99 12.58
CA ARG A 38 12.48 2.45 12.53
C ARG A 38 12.41 3.08 13.92
N ASP A 39 12.79 4.32 13.96
CA ASP A 39 12.57 5.24 15.11
C ASP A 39 11.13 5.76 15.21
N ARG A 40 10.24 5.31 14.33
CA ARG A 40 8.82 5.71 14.23
C ARG A 40 7.92 4.52 13.94
N VAL A 41 6.66 4.63 14.34
CA VAL A 41 5.59 3.71 13.94
C VAL A 41 4.97 4.11 12.60
N GLY A 42 4.09 3.26 12.05
CA GLY A 42 3.28 3.54 10.85
C GLY A 42 3.72 2.79 9.61
N GLY A 43 4.96 2.30 9.55
CA GLY A 43 5.45 1.57 8.38
C GLY A 43 5.35 2.39 7.10
N ARG A 44 4.43 2.00 6.20
CA ARG A 44 4.14 2.67 4.91
C ARG A 44 3.17 3.86 5.00
N THR A 45 2.65 4.21 6.18
CA THR A 45 2.06 5.53 6.47
C THR A 45 3.14 6.40 7.10
N HIS A 46 3.35 7.59 6.57
CA HIS A 46 4.36 8.52 7.05
C HIS A 46 3.92 9.96 6.79
N SER A 47 3.51 10.64 7.83
CA SER A 47 3.06 12.03 7.81
C SER A 47 4.04 12.87 8.63
N VAL A 48 4.53 13.97 8.07
CA VAL A 48 5.54 14.84 8.70
C VAL A 48 5.07 16.28 8.57
N GLU A 49 5.16 17.03 9.66
CA GLU A 49 5.06 18.48 9.61
C GLU A 49 6.42 19.06 9.23
N GLN A 50 6.51 19.71 8.08
CA GLN A 50 7.73 20.29 7.54
C GLN A 50 7.43 21.66 6.95
N ASP A 51 8.19 22.68 7.36
CA ASP A 51 8.01 24.08 6.97
C ASP A 51 6.57 24.58 7.18
N GLY A 52 5.94 24.15 8.28
CA GLY A 52 4.54 24.44 8.61
C GLY A 52 3.51 23.77 7.70
N ARG A 53 3.87 22.75 6.93
CA ARG A 53 3.01 21.98 6.04
C ARG A 53 2.96 20.52 6.46
N LEU A 54 1.77 19.93 6.46
CA LEU A 54 1.63 18.48 6.61
C LEU A 54 1.95 17.81 5.27
N ILE A 55 3.02 17.03 5.25
CA ILE A 55 3.48 16.25 4.10
C ILE A 55 3.19 14.78 4.36
N GLU A 56 2.37 14.16 3.53
CA GLU A 56 2.05 12.74 3.61
C GLU A 56 2.89 11.94 2.61
N TYR A 57 4.04 11.49 3.05
CA TYR A 57 4.95 10.70 2.21
C TYR A 57 4.44 9.29 1.90
N GLY A 58 3.57 8.72 2.75
CA GLY A 58 3.03 7.37 2.63
C GLY A 58 1.60 7.31 2.09
N GLY A 59 0.89 6.22 2.43
CA GLY A 59 -0.54 6.06 2.19
C GLY A 59 -1.33 7.13 2.91
N GLN A 60 -2.37 7.68 2.25
CA GLN A 60 -3.07 8.86 2.74
C GLN A 60 -4.59 8.84 2.52
N TRP A 61 -5.07 8.07 1.54
CA TRP A 61 -6.48 8.05 1.17
C TRP A 61 -7.22 6.91 1.84
N VAL A 62 -8.47 7.17 2.12
CA VAL A 62 -9.48 6.21 2.55
C VAL A 62 -10.74 6.39 1.71
N GLY A 63 -11.53 5.34 1.58
CA GLY A 63 -12.76 5.40 0.80
C GLY A 63 -13.84 4.47 1.35
N PRO A 64 -15.04 4.50 0.77
CA PRO A 64 -16.15 3.64 1.15
C PRO A 64 -15.73 2.16 1.12
N THR A 65 -16.33 1.37 2.01
CA THR A 65 -16.09 -0.07 2.21
C THR A 65 -14.72 -0.43 2.82
N GLN A 66 -13.89 0.57 3.13
CA GLN A 66 -12.70 0.41 3.96
C GLN A 66 -13.09 0.53 5.45
N ASP A 67 -13.98 -0.37 5.89
CA ASP A 67 -14.73 -0.23 7.13
C ASP A 67 -13.85 -0.26 8.37
N HIS A 68 -12.75 -1.02 8.35
CA HIS A 68 -11.84 -1.13 9.50
C HIS A 68 -11.01 0.15 9.70
N VAL A 69 -10.53 0.76 8.62
CA VAL A 69 -9.80 2.03 8.74
C VAL A 69 -10.75 3.18 9.08
N LEU A 70 -11.96 3.20 8.51
CA LEU A 70 -13.01 4.17 8.85
C LEU A 70 -13.45 4.01 10.31
N GLY A 71 -13.58 2.78 10.80
CA GLY A 71 -13.86 2.49 12.20
C GLY A 71 -12.80 3.05 13.16
N LEU A 72 -11.50 2.89 12.83
CA LEU A 72 -10.41 3.47 13.63
C LEU A 72 -10.39 5.01 13.58
N ILE A 73 -10.69 5.61 12.44
CA ILE A 73 -10.83 7.07 12.30
C ILE A 73 -11.92 7.57 13.26
N ALA A 74 -13.09 6.94 13.24
CA ALA A 74 -14.20 7.29 14.12
C ALA A 74 -13.87 7.06 15.60
N GLU A 75 -13.27 5.91 15.92
CA GLU A 75 -12.89 5.57 17.30
C GLU A 75 -11.89 6.58 17.90
N PHE A 76 -10.92 7.03 17.10
CA PHE A 76 -9.91 7.97 17.56
C PHE A 76 -10.35 9.44 17.46
N GLY A 77 -11.56 9.70 16.97
CA GLY A 77 -12.09 11.05 16.79
C GLY A 77 -11.24 11.88 15.83
N LEU A 78 -10.71 11.24 14.77
CA LEU A 78 -9.92 11.94 13.77
C LEU A 78 -10.83 12.60 12.74
N ASP A 79 -10.54 13.85 12.39
CA ASP A 79 -11.26 14.57 11.36
C ASP A 79 -10.81 14.14 9.96
N THR A 80 -11.75 14.19 9.02
CA THR A 80 -11.50 13.85 7.61
C THR A 80 -12.03 14.94 6.69
N PHE A 81 -11.50 14.99 5.47
CA PHE A 81 -11.98 15.88 4.42
C PHE A 81 -11.91 15.19 3.05
N PRO A 82 -12.81 15.55 2.12
CA PRO A 82 -12.83 14.94 0.80
C PRO A 82 -11.60 15.31 -0.02
N GLN A 83 -11.14 14.37 -0.84
CA GLN A 83 -10.19 14.67 -1.90
C GLN A 83 -10.81 15.67 -2.87
N TYR A 84 -10.12 16.77 -3.13
CA TYR A 84 -10.61 17.75 -4.12
C TYR A 84 -10.65 17.11 -5.51
N SER A 85 -11.78 17.18 -6.17
CA SER A 85 -12.03 16.57 -7.48
C SER A 85 -12.91 17.44 -8.39
N ASP A 86 -13.22 18.69 -7.99
CA ASP A 86 -14.00 19.58 -8.81
C ASP A 86 -13.21 20.08 -10.02
N GLY A 87 -13.86 20.20 -11.17
CA GLY A 87 -13.25 20.62 -12.42
C GLY A 87 -12.80 19.46 -13.30
N ASP A 88 -12.11 19.80 -14.38
CA ASP A 88 -11.65 18.82 -15.36
C ASP A 88 -10.29 18.20 -14.97
N ASN A 89 -10.09 16.98 -15.38
CA ASN A 89 -8.83 16.26 -15.30
C ASN A 89 -7.98 16.53 -16.55
N LEU A 90 -6.67 16.29 -16.43
CA LEU A 90 -5.73 16.37 -17.53
C LEU A 90 -5.16 14.99 -17.89
N GLN A 91 -4.96 14.75 -19.17
CA GLN A 91 -4.25 13.56 -19.65
C GLN A 91 -3.20 13.97 -20.69
N VAL A 92 -1.97 13.52 -20.49
CA VAL A 92 -0.96 13.54 -21.54
C VAL A 92 -0.91 12.17 -22.20
N THR A 93 -1.20 12.10 -23.49
CA THR A 93 -1.15 10.85 -24.26
C THR A 93 -0.64 11.12 -25.65
N GLY A 94 0.33 10.32 -26.13
CA GLY A 94 0.96 10.53 -27.44
C GLY A 94 1.56 11.93 -27.62
N GLY A 95 2.02 12.56 -26.54
CA GLY A 95 2.57 13.93 -26.55
C GLY A 95 1.51 15.05 -26.60
N LYS A 96 0.21 14.72 -26.57
CA LYS A 96 -0.90 15.70 -26.56
C LYS A 96 -1.46 15.83 -25.16
N LEU A 97 -1.77 17.06 -24.76
CA LEU A 97 -2.50 17.37 -23.53
C LEU A 97 -4.00 17.43 -23.81
N LEU A 98 -4.75 16.56 -23.16
CA LEU A 98 -6.21 16.49 -23.24
C LEU A 98 -6.83 16.94 -21.91
N ARG A 99 -7.96 17.60 -21.99
CA ARG A 99 -8.81 17.99 -20.83
C ARG A 99 -10.11 17.23 -20.91
N TYR A 100 -10.53 16.61 -19.81
CA TYR A 100 -11.72 15.78 -19.77
C TYR A 100 -12.40 15.82 -18.39
N ALA A 101 -13.73 15.64 -18.38
CA ALA A 101 -14.50 15.48 -17.15
C ALA A 101 -14.72 14.01 -16.82
N GLY A 102 -14.85 13.69 -15.51
CA GLY A 102 -15.14 12.33 -15.04
C GLY A 102 -13.91 11.43 -14.92
N ALA A 103 -14.15 10.13 -14.69
CA ALA A 103 -13.08 9.16 -14.38
C ALA A 103 -12.34 8.63 -15.61
N ILE A 104 -12.98 8.64 -16.79
CA ILE A 104 -12.44 8.07 -18.03
C ILE A 104 -12.34 9.19 -19.08
N PRO A 105 -11.21 9.29 -19.82
CA PRO A 105 -11.07 10.22 -20.93
C PRO A 105 -12.11 9.94 -22.01
N THR A 106 -12.93 10.93 -22.36
CA THR A 106 -14.04 10.80 -23.32
C THR A 106 -13.79 11.54 -24.63
N GLY A 107 -12.60 12.10 -24.83
CA GLY A 107 -12.27 12.89 -26.02
C GLY A 107 -12.24 12.10 -27.34
N ASP A 108 -12.00 10.79 -27.26
CA ASP A 108 -12.11 9.83 -28.35
C ASP A 108 -13.19 8.79 -28.03
N PRO A 109 -14.32 8.75 -28.77
CA PRO A 109 -15.40 7.81 -28.51
C PRO A 109 -14.99 6.33 -28.60
N VAL A 110 -14.06 5.98 -29.50
CA VAL A 110 -13.57 4.61 -29.65
C VAL A 110 -12.76 4.23 -28.44
N GLN A 111 -11.83 5.09 -28.04
CA GLN A 111 -11.03 4.86 -26.81
C GLN A 111 -11.93 4.74 -25.58
N ALA A 112 -12.93 5.60 -25.44
CA ALA A 112 -13.85 5.57 -24.29
C ALA A 112 -14.66 4.26 -24.24
N ALA A 113 -15.12 3.75 -25.39
CA ALA A 113 -15.85 2.49 -25.48
C ALA A 113 -14.94 1.30 -25.13
N ASP A 114 -13.74 1.23 -25.69
CA ASP A 114 -12.76 0.17 -25.42
C ASP A 114 -12.36 0.15 -23.94
N LEU A 115 -12.19 1.33 -23.31
CA LEU A 115 -11.88 1.43 -21.89
C LEU A 115 -13.03 0.95 -21.00
N ALA A 116 -14.27 1.33 -21.34
CA ALA A 116 -15.44 0.87 -20.61
C ALA A 116 -15.56 -0.66 -20.69
N GLU A 117 -15.37 -1.24 -21.87
CA GLU A 117 -15.36 -2.70 -22.07
C GLU A 117 -14.25 -3.37 -21.25
N ALA A 118 -13.03 -2.85 -21.31
CA ALA A 118 -11.88 -3.38 -20.57
C ALA A 118 -12.12 -3.40 -19.05
N LEU A 119 -12.65 -2.32 -18.49
CA LEU A 119 -12.92 -2.21 -17.05
C LEU A 119 -14.04 -3.16 -16.61
N VAL A 120 -15.08 -3.32 -17.43
CA VAL A 120 -16.15 -4.31 -17.18
C VAL A 120 -15.60 -5.72 -17.23
N GLU A 121 -14.80 -6.08 -18.26
CA GLU A 121 -14.20 -7.40 -18.38
C GLU A 121 -13.27 -7.72 -17.19
N LEU A 122 -12.35 -6.83 -16.85
CA LEU A 122 -11.45 -7.03 -15.71
C LEU A 122 -12.22 -7.18 -14.39
N THR A 123 -13.24 -6.35 -14.17
CA THR A 123 -14.07 -6.44 -12.97
C THR A 123 -14.85 -7.76 -12.93
N SER A 124 -15.48 -8.16 -14.05
CA SER A 124 -16.23 -9.42 -14.13
C SER A 124 -15.33 -10.61 -13.81
N ARG A 125 -14.18 -10.72 -14.48
CA ARG A 125 -13.21 -11.80 -14.22
C ARG A 125 -12.68 -11.77 -12.77
N ALA A 126 -12.46 -10.59 -12.21
CA ALA A 126 -12.04 -10.47 -10.84
C ALA A 126 -13.10 -10.99 -9.85
N MET A 127 -14.39 -10.73 -10.12
CA MET A 127 -15.50 -11.18 -9.26
C MET A 127 -15.70 -12.71 -9.24
N GLU A 128 -15.17 -13.44 -10.21
CA GLU A 128 -15.19 -14.90 -10.25
C GLU A 128 -14.19 -15.54 -9.27
N LEU A 129 -13.18 -14.78 -8.79
CA LEU A 129 -12.16 -15.30 -7.91
C LEU A 129 -12.65 -15.42 -6.45
N ASP A 130 -12.26 -16.52 -5.80
CA ASP A 130 -12.21 -16.61 -4.34
C ASP A 130 -10.97 -15.84 -3.85
N PRO A 131 -11.11 -14.68 -3.20
CA PRO A 131 -9.95 -13.89 -2.78
C PRO A 131 -9.13 -14.55 -1.67
N ALA A 132 -9.69 -15.54 -0.98
CA ALA A 132 -8.94 -16.34 -0.01
C ALA A 132 -8.01 -17.34 -0.70
N ARG A 133 -8.41 -17.85 -1.88
CA ARG A 133 -7.68 -18.87 -2.62
C ARG A 133 -7.72 -18.62 -4.13
N PRO A 134 -7.13 -17.51 -4.65
CA PRO A 134 -7.19 -17.20 -6.07
C PRO A 134 -6.58 -18.30 -6.96
N TRP A 135 -5.62 -19.06 -6.45
CA TRP A 135 -5.02 -20.21 -7.13
C TRP A 135 -5.95 -21.41 -7.29
N ALA A 136 -7.10 -21.44 -6.63
CA ALA A 136 -8.10 -22.50 -6.78
C ALA A 136 -9.08 -22.27 -7.93
N HIS A 137 -8.99 -21.14 -8.63
CA HIS A 137 -9.82 -20.83 -9.79
C HIS A 137 -9.56 -21.84 -10.92
N PRO A 138 -10.57 -22.34 -11.66
CA PRO A 138 -10.40 -23.34 -12.71
C PRO A 138 -9.37 -22.98 -13.80
N PHE A 139 -9.18 -21.69 -14.06
CA PHE A 139 -8.22 -21.16 -15.04
C PHE A 139 -7.00 -20.50 -14.37
N ALA A 140 -6.74 -20.76 -13.09
CA ALA A 140 -5.66 -20.11 -12.34
C ALA A 140 -4.31 -20.26 -13.03
N ASP A 141 -3.95 -21.45 -13.52
CA ASP A 141 -2.66 -21.71 -14.18
C ASP A 141 -2.48 -20.82 -15.42
N ALA A 142 -3.52 -20.68 -16.25
CA ALA A 142 -3.46 -19.84 -17.44
C ALA A 142 -3.40 -18.34 -17.08
N LEU A 143 -4.17 -17.91 -16.08
CA LEU A 143 -4.19 -16.52 -15.63
C LEU A 143 -2.89 -16.13 -14.93
N ASP A 144 -2.30 -17.04 -14.15
CA ASP A 144 -1.06 -16.78 -13.43
C ASP A 144 0.20 -16.88 -14.31
N ALA A 145 0.16 -17.68 -15.39
CA ALA A 145 1.22 -17.71 -16.39
C ALA A 145 1.24 -16.45 -17.28
N MET A 146 0.16 -15.70 -17.34
CA MET A 146 0.01 -14.51 -18.17
C MET A 146 0.36 -13.25 -17.38
N THR A 147 1.01 -12.27 -18.03
CA THR A 147 1.18 -10.93 -17.46
C THR A 147 0.00 -10.03 -17.82
N MET A 148 -0.17 -8.94 -17.06
CA MET A 148 -1.12 -7.88 -17.41
C MET A 148 -0.82 -7.28 -18.79
N GLU A 149 0.47 -7.12 -19.17
CA GLU A 149 0.87 -6.67 -20.53
C GLU A 149 0.42 -7.65 -21.62
N THR A 150 0.58 -8.95 -21.38
CA THR A 150 0.15 -9.96 -22.34
C THR A 150 -1.36 -9.89 -22.58
N TRP A 151 -2.15 -9.71 -21.51
CA TRP A 151 -3.58 -9.53 -21.61
C TRP A 151 -3.95 -8.25 -22.38
N ILE A 152 -3.35 -7.08 -22.01
CA ILE A 152 -3.59 -5.80 -22.71
C ILE A 152 -3.26 -5.92 -24.19
N GLY A 153 -2.11 -6.51 -24.53
CA GLY A 153 -1.65 -6.67 -25.90
C GLY A 153 -2.58 -7.53 -26.77
N ALA A 154 -3.19 -8.55 -26.18
CA ALA A 154 -4.09 -9.47 -26.87
C ALA A 154 -5.49 -8.91 -27.15
N GLN A 155 -5.88 -7.80 -26.49
CA GLN A 155 -7.20 -7.21 -26.70
C GLN A 155 -7.32 -6.50 -28.06
N PRO A 156 -8.50 -6.50 -28.68
CA PRO A 156 -8.76 -5.81 -29.95
C PRO A 156 -8.97 -4.29 -29.76
N PHE A 157 -8.50 -3.72 -28.68
CA PHE A 157 -8.66 -2.31 -28.33
C PHE A 157 -7.70 -1.40 -29.13
N CYS A 158 -8.09 -0.16 -29.32
CA CYS A 158 -7.23 0.87 -29.92
C CYS A 158 -6.00 1.15 -29.07
N ASP A 159 -4.95 1.71 -29.68
CA ASP A 159 -3.69 1.96 -28.99
C ASP A 159 -3.85 2.91 -27.81
N GLY A 160 -4.70 3.94 -27.94
CA GLY A 160 -5.00 4.88 -26.85
C GLY A 160 -5.60 4.22 -25.61
N ALA A 161 -6.50 3.24 -25.80
CA ALA A 161 -7.05 2.46 -24.69
C ALA A 161 -5.99 1.55 -24.04
N LYS A 162 -5.16 0.88 -24.85
CA LYS A 162 -4.05 0.04 -24.34
C LYS A 162 -3.02 0.87 -23.56
N ASP A 163 -2.67 2.05 -24.03
CA ASP A 163 -1.72 2.92 -23.34
C ASP A 163 -2.27 3.47 -22.02
N TRP A 164 -3.57 3.77 -21.98
CA TRP A 164 -4.24 4.16 -20.75
C TRP A 164 -4.26 3.00 -19.74
N LEU A 165 -4.58 1.77 -20.17
CA LEU A 165 -4.55 0.58 -19.32
C LEU A 165 -3.15 0.30 -18.73
N ARG A 166 -2.09 0.51 -19.53
CA ARG A 166 -0.70 0.44 -19.06
C ARG A 166 -0.41 1.49 -18.01
N THR A 167 -0.85 2.73 -18.24
CA THR A 167 -0.67 3.84 -17.30
C THR A 167 -1.40 3.58 -15.99
N MET A 168 -2.65 3.12 -16.05
CA MET A 168 -3.43 2.77 -14.86
C MET A 168 -2.86 1.57 -14.11
N THR A 169 -2.30 0.59 -14.83
CA THR A 169 -1.60 -0.54 -14.18
C THR A 169 -0.40 -0.04 -13.38
N ARG A 170 0.41 0.87 -13.93
CA ARG A 170 1.53 1.49 -13.21
C ARG A 170 1.06 2.28 -12.00
N ALA A 171 -0.01 3.07 -12.13
CA ALA A 171 -0.58 3.86 -11.05
C ALA A 171 -1.10 3.01 -9.89
N LEU A 172 -1.69 1.84 -10.18
CA LEU A 172 -2.22 0.94 -9.15
C LEU A 172 -1.15 0.10 -8.47
N PHE A 173 -0.15 -0.35 -9.23
CA PHE A 173 0.80 -1.37 -8.79
C PHE A 173 2.25 -0.89 -8.63
N PRO A 174 2.61 0.36 -8.86
CA PRO A 174 3.96 0.91 -9.15
C PRO A 174 4.96 -0.10 -9.77
N ALA A 175 4.48 -0.82 -10.78
CA ALA A 175 5.25 -1.82 -11.54
C ALA A 175 4.83 -1.81 -13.01
N GLU A 176 5.68 -2.33 -13.90
CA GLU A 176 5.30 -2.46 -15.30
C GLU A 176 4.26 -3.57 -15.48
N PRO A 177 3.32 -3.43 -16.41
CA PRO A 177 2.31 -4.47 -16.68
C PRO A 177 2.90 -5.84 -17.01
N GLY A 178 4.12 -5.89 -17.56
CA GLY A 178 4.84 -7.13 -17.85
C GLY A 178 5.47 -7.80 -16.62
N GLU A 179 5.48 -7.16 -15.47
CA GLU A 179 6.05 -7.71 -14.23
C GLU A 179 4.98 -8.40 -13.35
N ILE A 180 3.71 -8.11 -13.57
CA ILE A 180 2.59 -8.52 -12.72
C ILE A 180 1.83 -9.70 -13.35
N SER A 181 1.59 -10.75 -12.57
CA SER A 181 0.66 -11.82 -12.96
C SER A 181 -0.74 -11.26 -13.19
N LEU A 182 -1.42 -11.68 -14.26
CA LEU A 182 -2.82 -11.32 -14.49
C LEU A 182 -3.71 -11.83 -13.34
N LEU A 183 -3.44 -13.03 -12.82
CA LEU A 183 -4.17 -13.56 -11.67
C LEU A 183 -3.99 -12.65 -10.43
N HIS A 184 -2.78 -12.10 -10.21
CA HIS A 184 -2.54 -11.14 -9.13
C HIS A 184 -3.31 -9.84 -9.35
N ALA A 185 -3.33 -9.30 -10.56
CA ALA A 185 -4.08 -8.09 -10.87
C ALA A 185 -5.59 -8.30 -10.64
N LEU A 186 -6.14 -9.42 -11.10
CA LEU A 186 -7.55 -9.78 -10.87
C LEU A 186 -7.87 -9.98 -9.37
N PHE A 187 -6.98 -10.67 -8.62
CA PHE A 187 -7.11 -10.81 -7.18
C PHE A 187 -7.13 -9.44 -6.48
N TYR A 188 -6.23 -8.54 -6.87
CA TYR A 188 -6.16 -7.19 -6.28
C TYR A 188 -7.46 -6.41 -6.55
N LEU A 189 -7.96 -6.41 -7.79
CA LEU A 189 -9.24 -5.82 -8.15
C LEU A 189 -10.41 -6.47 -7.37
N ARG A 190 -10.41 -7.79 -7.22
CA ARG A 190 -11.41 -8.51 -6.43
C ARG A 190 -11.43 -8.05 -4.98
N SER A 191 -10.24 -7.87 -4.40
CA SER A 191 -10.08 -7.49 -3.00
C SER A 191 -10.66 -6.10 -2.69
N GLY A 192 -10.59 -5.16 -3.64
CA GLY A 192 -11.10 -3.78 -3.51
C GLY A 192 -12.51 -3.58 -4.07
N GLY A 193 -13.14 -4.64 -4.61
CA GLY A 193 -14.51 -4.58 -5.13
C GLY A 193 -14.64 -4.08 -6.57
N GLY A 194 -13.56 -4.15 -7.37
CA GLY A 194 -13.52 -3.86 -8.80
C GLY A 194 -12.73 -2.62 -9.17
N ALA A 195 -12.45 -2.48 -10.47
CA ALA A 195 -11.57 -1.44 -11.00
C ALA A 195 -12.07 -0.01 -10.70
N GLU A 196 -13.35 0.26 -10.91
CA GLU A 196 -13.92 1.60 -10.67
C GLU A 196 -13.74 2.06 -9.23
N LYS A 197 -13.96 1.16 -8.25
CA LYS A 197 -13.80 1.49 -6.82
C LYS A 197 -12.35 1.77 -6.45
N MET A 198 -11.40 1.21 -7.17
CA MET A 198 -9.98 1.34 -6.83
C MET A 198 -9.29 2.52 -7.50
N MET A 199 -9.87 3.09 -8.56
CA MET A 199 -9.20 4.11 -9.38
C MET A 199 -9.76 5.53 -9.20
N GLY A 200 -10.91 5.69 -8.56
CA GLY A 200 -11.61 6.99 -8.48
C GLY A 200 -11.34 7.77 -7.20
N THR A 201 -11.80 9.03 -7.23
CA THR A 201 -11.80 9.96 -6.09
C THR A 201 -13.20 10.23 -5.53
N VAL A 202 -14.26 9.72 -6.16
CA VAL A 202 -15.66 9.86 -5.72
C VAL A 202 -16.25 8.45 -5.56
N ASN A 203 -16.82 8.14 -4.41
CA ASN A 203 -17.32 6.81 -4.04
C ASN A 203 -16.28 5.70 -4.29
N SER A 204 -15.01 5.99 -4.10
CA SER A 204 -13.86 5.17 -4.50
C SER A 204 -12.73 5.26 -3.47
N ALA A 205 -11.66 4.51 -3.68
CA ALA A 205 -10.58 4.33 -2.71
C ALA A 205 -9.82 5.60 -2.32
N GLN A 206 -9.83 6.65 -3.15
CA GLN A 206 -9.13 7.91 -2.91
C GLN A 206 -10.10 9.06 -2.56
N GLU A 207 -11.23 8.77 -1.90
CA GLU A 207 -12.28 9.75 -1.65
C GLU A 207 -11.94 10.73 -0.53
N THR A 208 -11.30 10.26 0.52
CA THR A 208 -11.19 11.00 1.78
C THR A 208 -9.76 10.97 2.29
N ARG A 209 -9.35 12.03 2.98
CA ARG A 209 -8.05 12.15 3.66
C ARG A 209 -8.25 12.50 5.13
N ILE A 210 -7.29 12.09 5.97
CA ILE A 210 -7.29 12.37 7.41
C ILE A 210 -6.59 13.71 7.65
N THR A 211 -7.21 14.59 8.42
CA THR A 211 -6.73 15.97 8.65
C THR A 211 -5.36 16.02 9.32
N GLU A 212 -5.10 15.11 10.28
CA GLU A 212 -3.81 15.00 10.97
C GLU A 212 -2.80 14.13 10.21
N GLY A 213 -3.20 13.58 9.04
CA GLY A 213 -2.42 12.62 8.26
C GLY A 213 -2.63 11.17 8.69
N ALA A 214 -2.47 10.25 7.76
CA ALA A 214 -2.80 8.84 7.96
C ALA A 214 -1.92 8.13 9.02
N GLN A 215 -0.71 8.63 9.30
CA GLN A 215 0.14 8.07 10.35
C GLN A 215 -0.45 8.25 11.74
N ALA A 216 -1.36 9.21 11.95
CA ALA A 216 -2.05 9.42 13.22
C ALA A 216 -2.72 8.14 13.74
N LEU A 217 -3.29 7.31 12.86
CA LEU A 217 -3.86 6.01 13.21
C LEU A 217 -2.85 5.10 13.92
N SER A 218 -1.66 4.96 13.34
CA SER A 218 -0.60 4.14 13.92
C SER A 218 -0.06 4.73 15.22
N MET A 219 0.02 6.05 15.31
CA MET A 219 0.47 6.73 16.53
C MET A 219 -0.52 6.51 17.68
N ARG A 220 -1.84 6.61 17.43
CA ARG A 220 -2.88 6.32 18.41
C ARG A 220 -2.86 4.86 18.86
N LEU A 221 -2.76 3.92 17.90
CA LEU A 221 -2.64 2.48 18.21
C LEU A 221 -1.40 2.19 19.05
N ALA A 222 -0.24 2.75 18.70
CA ALA A 222 1.00 2.55 19.46
C ALA A 222 0.90 3.12 20.88
N GLY A 223 0.26 4.28 21.05
CA GLY A 223 -0.03 4.85 22.36
C GLY A 223 -0.91 3.93 23.23
N LEU A 224 -1.94 3.32 22.63
CA LEU A 224 -2.78 2.34 23.32
C LEU A 224 -1.99 1.08 23.70
N VAL A 225 -1.16 0.55 22.81
CA VAL A 225 -0.34 -0.64 23.09
C VAL A 225 0.68 -0.36 24.18
N GLY A 226 1.45 0.72 24.07
CA GLY A 226 2.51 1.06 25.03
C GLY A 226 1.99 1.55 26.39
N GLY A 227 0.77 2.09 26.45
CA GLY A 227 0.13 2.59 27.67
C GLY A 227 -0.59 1.54 28.50
N ARG A 228 -0.69 0.30 28.02
CA ARG A 228 -1.40 -0.79 28.73
C ARG A 228 -0.42 -1.73 29.45
N PRO A 229 -0.81 -2.28 30.61
CA PRO A 229 -0.06 -3.37 31.25
C PRO A 229 0.11 -4.55 30.30
N GLY A 230 1.32 -5.08 30.21
CA GLY A 230 1.64 -6.20 29.31
C GLY A 230 1.93 -5.80 27.86
N GLY A 231 1.80 -4.50 27.49
CA GLY A 231 2.12 -3.99 26.17
C GLY A 231 3.43 -3.19 26.13
N ARG A 232 4.27 -3.42 25.12
CA ARG A 232 5.50 -2.64 24.85
C ARG A 232 5.71 -2.43 23.37
N VAL A 233 6.22 -1.26 22.98
CA VAL A 233 6.63 -0.95 21.61
C VAL A 233 8.11 -0.52 21.67
N LEU A 234 8.97 -1.29 20.99
CA LEU A 234 10.41 -1.04 20.91
C LEU A 234 10.72 -0.49 19.52
N LEU A 235 11.19 0.75 19.45
CA LEU A 235 11.61 1.41 18.21
C LEU A 235 13.13 1.27 18.03
N GLY A 236 13.64 1.40 16.79
CA GLY A 236 15.04 1.23 16.47
C GLY A 236 15.54 -0.22 16.71
N CYS A 237 14.64 -1.20 16.64
CA CYS A 237 14.88 -2.59 16.97
C CYS A 237 14.58 -3.52 15.77
N PRO A 238 15.39 -3.48 14.70
CA PRO A 238 15.19 -4.33 13.54
C PRO A 238 15.34 -5.80 13.91
N ALA A 239 14.31 -6.61 13.62
CA ALA A 239 14.39 -8.05 13.81
C ALA A 239 15.34 -8.66 12.76
N THR A 240 16.43 -9.28 13.22
CA THR A 240 17.48 -9.83 12.36
C THR A 240 17.42 -11.35 12.27
N ARG A 241 16.92 -12.01 13.33
CA ARG A 241 16.80 -13.46 13.42
C ARG A 241 15.60 -13.85 14.28
N ILE A 242 14.96 -14.95 13.92
CA ILE A 242 13.90 -15.60 14.70
C ILE A 242 14.27 -17.07 14.91
N ASP A 243 14.55 -17.44 16.16
CA ASP A 243 14.66 -18.85 16.56
C ASP A 243 13.28 -19.33 16.99
N HIS A 244 12.83 -20.47 16.45
CA HIS A 244 11.49 -20.97 16.73
C HIS A 244 11.47 -22.47 17.02
N PHE A 245 10.74 -22.83 18.06
CA PHE A 245 10.54 -24.20 18.53
C PHE A 245 9.06 -24.40 18.86
N PRO A 246 8.59 -25.64 19.02
CA PRO A 246 7.22 -25.85 19.48
C PRO A 246 6.93 -25.09 20.77
N GLY A 247 6.00 -24.12 20.70
CA GLY A 247 5.55 -23.32 21.84
C GLY A 247 6.48 -22.19 22.31
N ALA A 248 7.60 -21.91 21.61
CA ALA A 248 8.53 -20.86 22.00
C ALA A 248 9.19 -20.19 20.78
N VAL A 249 9.41 -18.90 20.87
CA VAL A 249 10.17 -18.11 19.88
C VAL A 249 11.15 -17.18 20.59
N THR A 250 12.27 -16.89 19.92
CA THR A 250 13.20 -15.83 20.32
C THR A 250 13.42 -14.92 19.11
N VAL A 251 13.02 -13.67 19.22
CA VAL A 251 13.28 -12.64 18.21
C VAL A 251 14.52 -11.87 18.63
N HIS A 252 15.55 -11.91 17.78
CA HIS A 252 16.80 -11.17 17.96
C HIS A 252 16.69 -9.84 17.21
N HIS A 253 17.09 -8.77 17.85
CA HIS A 253 17.19 -7.42 17.30
C HIS A 253 18.47 -6.72 17.82
N ASP A 254 18.84 -5.60 17.25
CA ASP A 254 20.12 -4.92 17.58
C ASP A 254 20.23 -4.51 19.07
N GLY A 255 19.10 -4.30 19.75
CA GLY A 255 19.07 -3.99 21.18
C GLY A 255 18.99 -5.19 22.12
N GLY A 256 19.00 -6.43 21.61
CA GLY A 256 18.90 -7.65 22.44
C GLY A 256 17.98 -8.73 21.85
N THR A 257 17.24 -9.39 22.73
CA THR A 257 16.30 -10.47 22.35
C THR A 257 14.98 -10.31 23.08
N VAL A 258 13.90 -10.78 22.47
CA VAL A 258 12.59 -10.94 23.11
C VAL A 258 12.14 -12.38 22.94
N THR A 259 11.78 -13.02 24.06
CA THR A 259 11.25 -14.39 24.07
C THR A 259 9.74 -14.39 24.21
N ALA A 260 9.05 -15.24 23.46
CA ALA A 260 7.59 -15.35 23.52
C ALA A 260 7.11 -16.77 23.18
N ARG A 261 5.80 -17.00 23.32
CA ARG A 261 5.15 -18.27 22.92
C ARG A 261 4.85 -18.29 21.41
N ARG A 262 4.56 -17.12 20.82
CA ARG A 262 4.22 -16.93 19.40
C ARG A 262 4.87 -15.67 18.86
N VAL A 263 5.00 -15.60 17.52
CA VAL A 263 5.41 -14.38 16.82
C VAL A 263 4.48 -14.11 15.65
N ILE A 264 4.07 -12.83 15.49
CA ILE A 264 3.39 -12.34 14.30
C ILE A 264 4.39 -11.49 13.50
N VAL A 265 4.74 -11.94 12.30
CA VAL A 265 5.62 -11.20 11.38
C VAL A 265 4.71 -10.32 10.50
N ALA A 266 4.63 -9.03 10.84
CA ALA A 266 3.73 -8.03 10.24
C ALA A 266 4.46 -7.06 9.31
N ILE A 267 5.34 -7.60 8.46
CA ILE A 267 6.13 -6.86 7.47
C ILE A 267 5.94 -7.49 6.08
N PRO A 268 6.23 -6.74 4.98
CA PRO A 268 6.09 -7.28 3.63
C PRO A 268 6.83 -8.61 3.42
N PRO A 269 6.27 -9.57 2.65
CA PRO A 269 6.90 -10.88 2.41
C PRO A 269 8.34 -10.78 1.92
N ALA A 270 8.64 -9.86 1.00
CA ALA A 270 10.00 -9.62 0.49
C ALA A 270 11.00 -9.23 1.60
N LEU A 271 10.53 -8.54 2.66
CA LEU A 271 11.36 -8.17 3.81
C LEU A 271 11.40 -9.26 4.87
N ALA A 272 10.31 -10.01 5.03
CA ALA A 272 10.29 -11.18 5.91
C ALA A 272 11.35 -12.20 5.50
N GLY A 273 11.64 -12.35 4.20
CA GLY A 273 12.73 -13.19 3.69
C GLY A 273 14.15 -12.71 4.03
N ARG A 274 14.32 -11.51 4.59
CA ARG A 274 15.61 -10.98 5.05
C ARG A 274 15.92 -11.35 6.50
N ILE A 275 14.91 -11.74 7.26
CA ILE A 275 15.09 -12.25 8.63
C ILE A 275 15.64 -13.66 8.54
N ARG A 276 16.65 -13.97 9.34
CA ARG A 276 17.19 -15.31 9.45
C ARG A 276 16.30 -16.15 10.37
N TYR A 277 15.78 -17.27 9.88
CA TYR A 277 14.99 -18.21 10.69
C TYR A 277 15.81 -19.43 11.08
N SER A 278 15.60 -19.93 12.31
CA SER A 278 16.25 -21.14 12.84
C SER A 278 15.23 -21.95 13.65
N PRO A 279 14.89 -23.18 13.22
CA PRO A 279 15.29 -23.80 11.94
C PRO A 279 14.84 -22.99 10.71
N ALA A 280 15.42 -23.30 9.55
CA ALA A 280 15.04 -22.65 8.30
C ALA A 280 13.55 -22.87 7.99
N LEU A 281 12.91 -21.88 7.36
CA LEU A 281 11.55 -22.00 6.89
C LEU A 281 11.45 -23.06 5.76
N PRO A 282 10.27 -23.65 5.54
CA PRO A 282 10.02 -24.50 4.39
C PRO A 282 10.40 -23.81 3.08
N GLY A 283 11.02 -24.53 2.14
CA GLY A 283 11.49 -23.95 0.87
C GLY A 283 10.41 -23.26 0.04
N VAL A 284 9.14 -23.71 0.13
CA VAL A 284 8.00 -23.03 -0.52
C VAL A 284 7.77 -21.63 0.04
N ARG A 285 7.92 -21.42 1.35
CA ARG A 285 7.80 -20.09 1.96
C ARG A 285 8.98 -19.21 1.57
N ASP A 286 10.18 -19.75 1.54
CA ASP A 286 11.37 -19.00 1.12
C ASP A 286 11.27 -18.57 -0.35
N GLN A 287 10.84 -19.47 -1.25
CA GLN A 287 10.61 -19.14 -2.66
C GLN A 287 9.51 -18.08 -2.84
N LEU A 288 8.46 -18.08 -2.02
CA LEU A 288 7.43 -17.05 -2.06
C LEU A 288 8.03 -15.65 -1.78
N THR A 289 8.89 -15.54 -0.75
CA THR A 289 9.53 -14.27 -0.41
C THR A 289 10.47 -13.76 -1.51
N GLN A 290 11.11 -14.65 -2.25
CA GLN A 290 11.97 -14.33 -3.39
C GLN A 290 11.20 -13.85 -4.63
N ARG A 291 9.95 -14.29 -4.80
CA ARG A 291 9.10 -13.96 -5.95
C ARG A 291 8.09 -12.84 -5.67
N SER A 292 7.95 -12.43 -4.42
CA SER A 292 7.17 -11.27 -4.03
C SER A 292 8.07 -10.03 -4.10
N PHE A 293 7.72 -9.07 -4.96
CA PHE A 293 8.51 -7.86 -5.14
C PHE A 293 7.69 -6.62 -4.74
N MET A 294 8.40 -5.58 -4.27
CA MET A 294 7.78 -4.32 -3.87
C MET A 294 7.66 -3.38 -5.06
N GLY A 295 6.58 -2.61 -5.10
CA GLY A 295 6.41 -1.56 -6.11
C GLY A 295 7.46 -0.47 -6.02
N SER A 296 7.76 0.15 -7.16
CA SER A 296 8.80 1.16 -7.29
C SER A 296 8.18 2.55 -7.41
N VAL A 297 8.24 3.36 -6.35
CA VAL A 297 7.63 4.70 -6.35
C VAL A 297 8.46 5.72 -5.58
N ILE A 298 8.55 6.92 -6.16
CA ILE A 298 9.01 8.15 -5.51
C ILE A 298 7.80 9.08 -5.45
N LYS A 299 7.42 9.51 -4.26
CA LYS A 299 6.32 10.45 -4.05
C LYS A 299 6.89 11.85 -3.92
N VAL A 300 6.32 12.80 -4.68
CA VAL A 300 6.76 14.19 -4.73
C VAL A 300 5.62 15.13 -4.35
N HIS A 301 5.93 16.24 -3.69
CA HIS A 301 4.97 17.26 -3.32
C HIS A 301 5.51 18.63 -3.74
N LEU A 302 4.63 19.45 -4.32
CA LEU A 302 4.95 20.79 -4.79
C LEU A 302 3.96 21.78 -4.15
N ALA A 303 4.47 22.72 -3.37
CA ALA A 303 3.67 23.77 -2.73
C ALA A 303 3.69 25.05 -3.58
N TYR A 304 2.56 25.76 -3.65
CA TYR A 304 2.36 26.98 -4.41
C TYR A 304 1.66 28.02 -3.55
N GLU A 305 1.76 29.31 -3.87
CA GLU A 305 1.06 30.41 -3.16
C GLU A 305 -0.45 30.20 -3.08
N ARG A 306 -1.02 29.56 -4.09
CA ARG A 306 -2.45 29.24 -4.20
C ARG A 306 -2.66 28.03 -5.13
N PRO A 307 -3.80 27.33 -5.06
CA PRO A 307 -4.14 26.23 -5.96
C PRO A 307 -4.62 26.75 -7.31
N PHE A 308 -3.72 27.34 -8.10
CA PHE A 308 -4.01 28.04 -9.37
C PHE A 308 -4.72 27.16 -10.41
N TRP A 309 -4.53 25.85 -10.36
CA TRP A 309 -5.26 24.92 -11.23
C TRP A 309 -6.76 24.94 -10.96
N ARG A 310 -7.20 25.15 -9.72
CA ARG A 310 -8.63 25.29 -9.37
C ARG A 310 -9.24 26.52 -10.03
N GLU A 311 -8.49 27.65 -10.07
CA GLU A 311 -8.92 28.88 -10.74
C GLU A 311 -9.04 28.67 -12.26
N ALA A 312 -8.26 27.74 -12.83
CA ALA A 312 -8.35 27.34 -14.24
C ALA A 312 -9.46 26.29 -14.50
N GLY A 313 -10.26 25.94 -13.49
CA GLY A 313 -11.32 24.95 -13.57
C GLY A 313 -10.79 23.51 -13.68
N LEU A 314 -9.62 23.23 -13.10
CA LEU A 314 -9.00 21.90 -13.08
C LEU A 314 -9.05 21.28 -11.70
N SER A 315 -9.22 19.96 -11.64
CA SER A 315 -9.25 19.18 -10.40
C SER A 315 -7.88 19.02 -9.74
N GLY A 316 -6.80 19.30 -10.45
CA GLY A 316 -5.44 18.94 -10.03
C GLY A 316 -5.07 17.48 -10.29
N HIS A 317 -6.03 16.66 -10.76
CA HIS A 317 -5.73 15.29 -11.22
C HIS A 317 -5.18 15.32 -12.66
N ALA A 318 -4.07 14.64 -12.85
CA ALA A 318 -3.49 14.45 -14.17
C ALA A 318 -2.85 13.06 -14.30
N THR A 319 -2.91 12.50 -15.51
CA THR A 319 -2.21 11.28 -15.89
C THR A 319 -1.32 11.53 -17.11
N ALA A 320 -0.20 10.84 -17.20
CA ALA A 320 0.72 10.96 -18.32
C ALA A 320 1.31 9.59 -18.70
N ASP A 321 1.27 9.26 -20.00
CA ASP A 321 1.91 8.06 -20.56
C ASP A 321 3.41 8.25 -20.74
N THR A 322 3.87 9.50 -20.75
CA THR A 322 5.27 9.91 -20.95
C THR A 322 5.70 10.90 -19.87
N GLY A 323 7.00 10.97 -19.64
CA GLY A 323 7.61 11.79 -18.59
C GLY A 323 7.91 10.97 -17.33
N TRP A 324 8.32 11.66 -16.29
CA TRP A 324 8.71 11.05 -15.01
C TRP A 324 7.52 10.99 -14.05
N VAL A 325 6.75 12.10 -13.92
CA VAL A 325 5.57 12.17 -13.08
C VAL A 325 4.36 11.69 -13.88
N GLN A 326 3.88 10.50 -13.57
CA GLN A 326 2.84 9.84 -14.35
C GLN A 326 1.43 10.08 -13.81
N VAL A 327 1.30 10.36 -12.51
CA VAL A 327 0.01 10.67 -11.88
C VAL A 327 0.19 11.84 -10.91
N LEU A 328 -0.76 12.79 -10.94
CA LEU A 328 -0.82 13.91 -10.00
C LEU A 328 -2.22 14.05 -9.43
N PHE A 329 -2.29 14.57 -8.20
CA PHE A 329 -3.54 14.96 -7.53
C PHE A 329 -3.36 16.28 -6.80
N ASP A 330 -4.49 16.97 -6.58
CA ASP A 330 -4.56 18.07 -5.63
C ASP A 330 -4.31 17.54 -4.20
N GLN A 331 -3.32 18.10 -3.53
CA GLN A 331 -2.94 17.76 -2.16
C GLN A 331 -3.24 18.90 -1.19
N THR A 332 -3.92 19.94 -1.65
CA THR A 332 -4.22 21.13 -0.85
C THR A 332 -4.98 20.75 0.42
N HIS A 333 -4.48 21.21 1.57
CA HIS A 333 -5.14 20.99 2.86
C HIS A 333 -6.27 22.02 3.05
N PRO A 334 -7.45 21.60 3.55
CA PRO A 334 -8.55 22.52 3.79
C PRO A 334 -8.14 23.65 4.78
N GLY A 335 -8.67 24.84 4.55
CA GLY A 335 -8.39 26.01 5.37
C GLY A 335 -7.04 26.68 5.13
N ARG A 336 -6.19 26.16 4.22
CA ARG A 336 -4.96 26.82 3.77
C ARG A 336 -5.15 27.56 2.46
N GLN A 337 -4.49 28.71 2.33
CA GLN A 337 -4.45 29.46 1.07
C GLN A 337 -3.46 28.84 0.08
N GLU A 338 -2.39 28.25 0.58
CA GLU A 338 -1.38 27.58 -0.23
C GLU A 338 -1.97 26.36 -0.93
N GLY A 339 -1.71 26.25 -2.23
CA GLY A 339 -2.00 25.05 -3.00
C GLY A 339 -0.89 24.02 -2.91
N MET A 340 -1.22 22.74 -2.96
CA MET A 340 -0.24 21.66 -3.03
C MET A 340 -0.66 20.63 -4.07
N LEU A 341 0.28 20.21 -4.92
CA LEU A 341 0.15 19.03 -5.77
C LEU A 341 0.97 17.89 -5.17
N VAL A 342 0.45 16.67 -5.28
CA VAL A 342 1.19 15.43 -5.06
C VAL A 342 1.34 14.72 -6.39
N GLY A 343 2.54 14.19 -6.65
CA GLY A 343 2.84 13.42 -7.84
C GLY A 343 3.58 12.13 -7.53
N PHE A 344 3.52 11.19 -8.48
CA PHE A 344 4.14 9.88 -8.36
C PHE A 344 5.05 9.62 -9.56
N ILE A 345 6.31 9.26 -9.27
CA ILE A 345 7.26 8.73 -10.24
C ILE A 345 7.33 7.24 -9.94
N ASP A 346 6.67 6.43 -10.76
CA ASP A 346 6.46 5.02 -10.45
C ASP A 346 7.12 4.06 -11.47
N SER A 347 7.07 2.77 -11.16
CA SER A 347 7.46 1.69 -12.05
C SER A 347 8.90 1.85 -12.60
N ARG A 348 9.09 1.72 -13.90
CA ARG A 348 10.39 1.92 -14.57
C ARG A 348 10.93 3.33 -14.38
N ALA A 349 10.07 4.35 -14.43
CA ALA A 349 10.47 5.74 -14.18
C ALA A 349 10.98 5.92 -12.75
N GLY A 350 10.30 5.34 -11.74
CA GLY A 350 10.74 5.34 -10.34
C GLY A 350 12.12 4.71 -10.16
N ARG A 351 12.36 3.53 -10.78
CA ARG A 351 13.67 2.86 -10.75
C ARG A 351 14.77 3.66 -11.45
N ALA A 352 14.47 4.34 -12.53
CA ALA A 352 15.43 5.20 -13.22
C ALA A 352 15.71 6.47 -12.41
N ALA A 353 14.69 7.10 -11.86
CA ALA A 353 14.81 8.30 -11.03
C ALA A 353 15.55 8.07 -9.71
N SER A 354 15.49 6.87 -9.13
CA SER A 354 16.25 6.54 -7.91
C SER A 354 17.77 6.60 -8.12
N ARG A 355 18.24 6.52 -9.37
CA ARG A 355 19.66 6.64 -9.73
C ARG A 355 20.10 8.08 -9.97
N MET A 356 19.16 9.04 -10.00
CA MET A 356 19.43 10.45 -10.17
C MET A 356 19.77 11.10 -8.83
N THR A 357 20.52 12.20 -8.88
CA THR A 357 20.62 13.10 -7.72
C THR A 357 19.25 13.76 -7.43
N GLY A 358 19.01 14.20 -6.20
CA GLY A 358 17.79 14.93 -5.85
C GLY A 358 17.59 16.19 -6.72
N GLN A 359 18.69 16.87 -7.12
CA GLN A 359 18.62 18.05 -7.98
C GLN A 359 18.20 17.71 -9.42
N GLU A 360 18.64 16.58 -9.95
CA GLU A 360 18.21 16.10 -11.28
C GLU A 360 16.73 15.72 -11.24
N ARG A 361 16.29 14.97 -10.22
CA ARG A 361 14.86 14.65 -10.04
C ARG A 361 14.01 15.92 -9.94
N TYR A 362 14.41 16.86 -9.09
CA TYR A 362 13.73 18.15 -8.95
C TYR A 362 13.51 18.83 -10.30
N ARG A 363 14.55 18.96 -11.13
CA ARG A 363 14.45 19.60 -12.45
C ARG A 363 13.50 18.84 -13.40
N THR A 364 13.56 17.52 -13.40
CA THR A 364 12.70 16.71 -14.27
C THR A 364 11.24 16.76 -13.82
N VAL A 365 10.97 16.76 -12.53
CA VAL A 365 9.62 16.93 -11.98
C VAL A 365 9.04 18.29 -12.35
N LEU A 366 9.84 19.38 -12.19
CA LEU A 366 9.38 20.72 -12.58
C LEU A 366 9.07 20.84 -14.06
N ALA A 367 9.86 20.22 -14.92
CA ALA A 367 9.61 20.21 -16.35
C ALA A 367 8.29 19.48 -16.70
N ASP A 368 8.03 18.34 -16.06
CA ASP A 368 6.80 17.58 -16.27
C ASP A 368 5.56 18.32 -15.77
N VAL A 369 5.58 18.88 -14.55
CA VAL A 369 4.42 19.60 -14.02
C VAL A 369 4.16 20.91 -14.79
N ALA A 370 5.22 21.57 -15.28
CA ALA A 370 5.09 22.74 -16.16
C ALA A 370 4.46 22.37 -17.51
N ARG A 371 4.80 21.22 -18.08
CA ARG A 371 4.19 20.71 -19.31
C ARG A 371 2.70 20.41 -19.12
N ILE A 372 2.29 19.93 -17.94
CA ILE A 372 0.92 19.51 -17.64
C ILE A 372 0.06 20.70 -17.22
N PHE A 373 0.51 21.53 -16.26
CA PHE A 373 -0.28 22.59 -15.64
C PHE A 373 0.15 24.01 -16.06
N GLY A 374 1.09 24.15 -17.01
CA GLY A 374 1.60 25.44 -17.46
C GLY A 374 2.85 25.90 -16.71
N GLU A 375 3.53 26.94 -17.24
CA GLU A 375 4.83 27.40 -16.74
C GLU A 375 4.87 27.74 -15.24
N GLN A 376 3.78 28.24 -14.70
CA GLN A 376 3.70 28.58 -13.28
C GLN A 376 3.86 27.35 -12.37
N ALA A 377 3.45 26.17 -12.82
CA ALA A 377 3.64 24.93 -12.10
C ALA A 377 5.12 24.50 -11.97
N GLY A 378 5.97 25.00 -12.87
CA GLY A 378 7.43 24.81 -12.79
C GLY A 378 8.13 25.70 -11.75
N ARG A 379 7.38 26.51 -10.94
CA ARG A 379 7.93 27.46 -9.98
C ARG A 379 7.28 27.32 -8.61
N PRO A 380 7.39 26.15 -7.94
CA PRO A 380 6.80 25.94 -6.63
C PRO A 380 7.54 26.77 -5.54
N LEU A 381 6.83 27.11 -4.48
CA LEU A 381 7.41 27.68 -3.26
C LEU A 381 8.31 26.70 -2.52
N ALA A 382 7.91 25.42 -2.52
CA ALA A 382 8.65 24.35 -1.88
C ALA A 382 8.44 23.03 -2.62
N TYR A 383 9.42 22.14 -2.50
CA TYR A 383 9.43 20.80 -3.06
C TYR A 383 9.87 19.80 -2.01
N TYR A 384 9.14 18.70 -1.90
CA TYR A 384 9.46 17.59 -1.01
C TYR A 384 9.38 16.28 -1.76
N GLU A 385 10.26 15.34 -1.47
CA GLU A 385 10.24 14.02 -2.09
C GLU A 385 10.57 12.91 -1.10
N ARG A 386 10.05 11.72 -1.37
CA ARG A 386 10.41 10.49 -0.66
C ARG A 386 10.51 9.33 -1.64
N SER A 387 11.70 8.76 -1.74
CA SER A 387 11.91 7.49 -2.46
C SER A 387 11.60 6.32 -1.53
N TRP A 388 10.56 5.54 -1.88
CA TRP A 388 10.23 4.34 -1.13
C TRP A 388 11.10 3.14 -1.54
N LEU A 389 11.74 3.19 -2.72
CA LEU A 389 12.71 2.17 -3.13
C LEU A 389 13.94 2.16 -2.22
N ASP A 390 14.37 3.35 -1.80
CA ASP A 390 15.57 3.55 -0.99
C ASP A 390 15.28 3.45 0.50
N GLU A 391 13.99 3.41 0.89
CA GLU A 391 13.57 3.23 2.27
C GLU A 391 13.91 1.81 2.74
N GLU A 392 14.88 1.70 3.63
CA GLU A 392 15.50 0.44 4.05
C GLU A 392 14.51 -0.62 4.52
N TRP A 393 13.49 -0.21 5.27
CA TRP A 393 12.52 -1.10 5.92
C TRP A 393 11.19 -1.23 5.16
N SER A 394 11.16 -0.75 3.90
CA SER A 394 10.05 -0.98 2.96
C SER A 394 10.52 -1.53 1.63
N ARG A 395 11.62 -0.97 1.09
CA ARG A 395 12.20 -1.33 -0.21
C ARG A 395 11.21 -1.21 -1.36
N GLY A 396 10.22 -0.34 -1.20
CA GLY A 396 9.19 -0.03 -2.18
C GLY A 396 7.81 0.18 -1.57
N CYS A 397 6.89 0.67 -2.41
CA CYS A 397 5.45 0.88 -2.18
C CYS A 397 4.71 0.67 -3.54
N TYR A 398 3.36 0.52 -3.54
CA TYR A 398 2.53 0.64 -2.34
C TYR A 398 2.52 -0.66 -1.55
N THR A 399 2.62 -1.83 -2.24
CA THR A 399 2.49 -3.17 -1.70
C THR A 399 3.49 -4.14 -2.35
N GLY A 400 3.58 -5.35 -1.80
CA GLY A 400 4.25 -6.47 -2.42
C GLY A 400 3.33 -7.14 -3.45
N MET A 401 3.88 -7.44 -4.62
CA MET A 401 3.16 -8.03 -5.75
C MET A 401 3.71 -9.40 -6.11
N MET A 402 2.91 -10.19 -6.83
CA MET A 402 3.28 -11.52 -7.30
C MET A 402 3.59 -11.50 -8.80
N SER A 403 4.78 -11.98 -9.14
CA SER A 403 5.16 -12.25 -10.53
C SER A 403 4.41 -13.46 -11.10
N PRO A 404 4.36 -13.64 -12.43
CA PRO A 404 3.75 -14.81 -13.05
C PRO A 404 4.19 -16.15 -12.46
N GLY A 405 3.26 -17.09 -12.31
CA GLY A 405 3.48 -18.41 -11.75
C GLY A 405 3.69 -18.48 -10.24
N THR A 406 3.52 -17.36 -9.52
CA THR A 406 3.74 -17.33 -8.08
C THR A 406 2.51 -17.78 -7.30
N TRP A 407 1.31 -17.35 -7.69
CA TRP A 407 0.07 -17.70 -7.00
C TRP A 407 -0.23 -19.20 -7.05
N THR A 408 -0.13 -19.80 -8.23
CA THR A 408 -0.45 -21.21 -8.42
C THR A 408 0.58 -22.14 -7.78
N ALA A 409 1.84 -21.74 -7.76
CA ALA A 409 2.90 -22.54 -7.16
C ALA A 409 3.06 -22.36 -5.64
N LEU A 410 2.79 -21.17 -5.10
CA LEU A 410 3.24 -20.79 -3.76
C LEU A 410 2.17 -20.00 -2.96
N GLY A 411 0.98 -19.76 -3.51
CA GLY A 411 -0.02 -18.87 -2.92
C GLY A 411 -0.51 -19.31 -1.55
N ASP A 412 -0.64 -20.60 -1.30
CA ASP A 412 -1.02 -21.16 0.00
C ASP A 412 -0.01 -20.83 1.12
N ALA A 413 1.28 -20.77 0.78
CA ALA A 413 2.33 -20.43 1.74
C ALA A 413 2.26 -18.97 2.23
N LEU A 414 1.47 -18.09 1.58
CA LEU A 414 1.42 -16.67 1.95
C LEU A 414 0.87 -16.44 3.36
N ARG A 415 -0.19 -17.18 3.73
CA ARG A 415 -0.94 -17.00 4.98
C ARG A 415 -0.75 -18.13 5.98
N GLN A 416 -0.26 -19.29 5.53
CA GLN A 416 -0.16 -20.47 6.38
C GLN A 416 0.85 -20.25 7.50
N PRO A 417 0.47 -20.45 8.79
CA PRO A 417 1.40 -20.41 9.90
C PRO A 417 2.48 -21.50 9.80
N ILE A 418 3.66 -21.21 10.35
CA ILE A 418 4.77 -22.15 10.40
C ILE A 418 5.20 -22.35 11.86
N GLY A 419 4.70 -23.41 12.49
CA GLY A 419 4.87 -23.61 13.92
C GLY A 419 4.34 -22.40 14.70
N PRO A 420 5.15 -21.74 15.54
CA PRO A 420 4.70 -20.57 16.30
C PRO A 420 4.74 -19.24 15.53
N ILE A 421 5.03 -19.25 14.22
CA ILE A 421 5.16 -18.06 13.38
C ILE A 421 3.87 -17.82 12.61
N HIS A 422 3.27 -16.66 12.78
CA HIS A 422 2.10 -16.16 12.04
C HIS A 422 2.47 -14.96 11.17
N TRP A 423 1.69 -14.71 10.13
CA TRP A 423 1.94 -13.67 9.15
C TRP A 423 0.81 -12.64 9.14
N ALA A 424 1.18 -11.38 9.11
CA ALA A 424 0.27 -10.26 8.91
C ALA A 424 0.89 -9.23 7.95
N GLY A 425 0.10 -8.27 7.53
CA GLY A 425 0.48 -7.25 6.57
C GLY A 425 -0.56 -7.17 5.47
N THR A 426 -0.66 -6.04 4.83
CA THR A 426 -1.68 -5.84 3.78
C THR A 426 -1.58 -6.85 2.64
N GLU A 427 -0.40 -7.43 2.40
CA GLU A 427 -0.17 -8.47 1.39
C GLU A 427 -0.87 -9.79 1.72
N THR A 428 -1.17 -10.05 3.01
CA THR A 428 -1.92 -11.24 3.43
C THR A 428 -3.44 -11.04 3.45
N ALA A 429 -3.91 -9.79 3.31
CA ALA A 429 -5.33 -9.47 3.34
C ALA A 429 -6.06 -10.02 2.11
N VAL A 430 -7.30 -10.48 2.32
CA VAL A 430 -8.21 -10.95 1.26
C VAL A 430 -9.16 -9.84 0.78
N ILE A 431 -9.36 -8.82 1.61
CA ILE A 431 -10.16 -7.63 1.33
C ILE A 431 -9.25 -6.41 1.47
N TRP A 432 -9.32 -5.48 0.51
CA TRP A 432 -8.49 -4.29 0.46
C TRP A 432 -6.99 -4.59 0.54
N ASN A 433 -6.54 -5.64 -0.16
CA ASN A 433 -5.11 -5.97 -0.29
C ASN A 433 -4.32 -4.75 -0.79
N GLY A 434 -3.16 -4.47 -0.19
CA GLY A 434 -2.34 -3.31 -0.54
C GLY A 434 -2.75 -1.98 0.13
N TYR A 435 -3.92 -1.91 0.77
CA TYR A 435 -4.47 -0.72 1.43
C TYR A 435 -4.31 -0.74 2.95
N MET A 436 -4.54 0.40 3.59
CA MET A 436 -4.53 0.53 5.06
C MET A 436 -5.57 -0.37 5.70
N ASP A 437 -6.76 -0.45 5.13
CA ASP A 437 -7.85 -1.31 5.61
C ASP A 437 -7.47 -2.79 5.61
N GLY A 438 -6.85 -3.26 4.53
CA GLY A 438 -6.34 -4.63 4.46
C GLY A 438 -5.24 -4.91 5.47
N ALA A 439 -4.38 -3.93 5.78
CA ALA A 439 -3.39 -4.09 6.83
C ALA A 439 -4.05 -4.30 8.21
N ILE A 440 -5.08 -3.50 8.54
CA ILE A 440 -5.83 -3.61 9.79
C ILE A 440 -6.53 -4.97 9.88
N ARG A 441 -7.24 -5.39 8.81
CA ARG A 441 -7.91 -6.71 8.74
C ARG A 441 -6.92 -7.84 8.98
N SER A 442 -5.81 -7.85 8.27
CA SER A 442 -4.80 -8.91 8.39
C SER A 442 -4.19 -8.99 9.80
N GLY A 443 -4.02 -7.85 10.45
CA GLY A 443 -3.56 -7.80 11.84
C GLY A 443 -4.56 -8.43 12.81
N ALA A 444 -5.84 -8.11 12.65
CA ALA A 444 -6.92 -8.70 13.45
C ALA A 444 -7.04 -10.21 13.23
N ASP A 445 -6.97 -10.67 11.97
CA ASP A 445 -7.04 -12.10 11.62
C ASP A 445 -5.85 -12.88 12.23
N ALA A 446 -4.63 -12.34 12.15
CA ALA A 446 -3.44 -12.96 12.72
C ALA A 446 -3.52 -13.04 14.25
N ALA A 447 -4.04 -12.00 14.91
CA ALA A 447 -4.26 -12.01 16.36
C ALA A 447 -5.29 -13.05 16.76
N ALA A 448 -6.42 -13.15 16.04
CA ALA A 448 -7.44 -14.15 16.30
C ALA A 448 -6.90 -15.59 16.17
N ALA A 449 -6.09 -15.86 15.15
CA ALA A 449 -5.44 -17.16 14.96
C ALA A 449 -4.49 -17.50 16.13
N VAL A 450 -3.67 -16.54 16.56
CA VAL A 450 -2.76 -16.70 17.70
C VAL A 450 -3.53 -16.95 19.01
N LEU A 451 -4.59 -16.19 19.28
CA LEU A 451 -5.40 -16.34 20.48
C LEU A 451 -6.06 -17.73 20.56
N ALA A 452 -6.55 -18.23 19.43
CA ALA A 452 -7.11 -19.58 19.35
C ALA A 452 -6.08 -20.66 19.74
N GLU A 453 -4.82 -20.52 19.27
CA GLU A 453 -3.73 -21.45 19.62
C GLU A 453 -3.25 -21.30 21.08
N LEU A 454 -3.36 -20.09 21.65
CA LEU A 454 -3.02 -19.85 23.06
C LEU A 454 -4.12 -20.33 24.03
N GLY A 455 -5.29 -20.72 23.53
CA GLY A 455 -6.44 -21.10 24.35
C GLY A 455 -7.10 -19.91 25.06
N VAL A 456 -6.87 -18.69 24.59
CA VAL A 456 -7.48 -17.46 25.11
C VAL A 456 -8.71 -17.16 24.28
N PRO A 457 -9.93 -17.08 24.89
CA PRO A 457 -11.13 -16.77 24.13
C PRO A 457 -11.02 -15.35 23.52
N ALA A 458 -11.20 -15.27 22.21
CA ALA A 458 -11.28 -13.98 21.54
C ALA A 458 -12.48 -13.19 22.10
N ARG A 459 -12.23 -12.05 22.73
CA ARG A 459 -13.31 -11.11 23.00
C ARG A 459 -13.71 -10.49 21.67
N VAL A 460 -14.96 -10.74 21.26
CA VAL A 460 -15.53 -10.08 20.07
C VAL A 460 -15.55 -8.58 20.37
N VAL A 461 -14.63 -7.84 19.80
CA VAL A 461 -14.75 -6.38 19.73
C VAL A 461 -15.82 -6.14 18.67
N ALA A 462 -16.97 -5.63 19.09
CA ALA A 462 -18.03 -5.22 18.17
C ALA A 462 -17.48 -4.18 17.20
N PRO A 463 -17.92 -4.19 15.92
CA PRO A 463 -17.46 -3.31 14.87
C PRO A 463 -17.70 -1.83 15.18
#